data_984fc2236983416542f31215e7e0c3b9
#
_entry.id   984fc2236983416542f31215e7e0c3b9
#
_cell.length_a   1.000
_cell.length_b   1.000
_cell.length_c   1.000
_cell.angle_alpha   90.00
_cell.angle_beta   90.00
_cell.angle_gamma   90.00
#
_symmetry.space_group_name_H-M   'P 1'
#
loop_
_entity.id
_entity.type
_entity.pdbx_description
1 polymer ?
#
loop_
_entity_poly.entity_id
_entity_poly.type
_entity_poly.pdbx_seq_one_letter_code
_entity_poly.pdbx_strand_id
1 'polypeptide(L)'
;MALAKKVQARLDRLMKWYIPARVGIFYHYGLYTGGGNATSNPDWCRPLTYKTPEEFEAAAGDPETVAKNLVQNALDMGAKYLILTTIHTCGGLMMLYPTELPEFRRKTKQDYIGAYLRAARAAGLYPMLYYPGDCHNHDAEETRGAVDPVMTPDGCVEFFEASVRVLDEWKERYGDLIAGFWLDGGAPGHFSRLPAEIHKRFPDAIVTVNSRDQFDIDEQDMGTTEFYGEEPDPPYNRAGSYRKKHLWGNCLPPQDFNEDIPTPNGWWYQGPDTLEEPYKNDRFFLLRQMITSLGQHGMWNFAPGIGPMIDGSVPPELRPNFDAISDFLKWGGEAIYNTKGPAKTFFSPGFFDVRHSTGFYSVTTPLHDPNIFYVLVTEKPSGAYALFETSGQEPKRITNLRTGKEIPFEMWHGVILKDCDWSDVDERGVTVLKFEF
;
A
#
# COMPACT_ATOMS: atom_id res chain seq x y z
N MET A 1 22.52 -13.74 -20.52
CA MET A 1 23.10 -12.39 -20.41
C MET A 1 22.03 -11.28 -20.47
N ALA A 2 21.08 -11.29 -21.41
CA ALA A 2 20.00 -10.28 -21.47
C ALA A 2 19.04 -10.31 -20.27
N LEU A 3 18.61 -11.48 -19.82
CA LEU A 3 17.75 -11.65 -18.64
C LEU A 3 18.40 -11.10 -17.36
N ALA A 4 19.71 -11.39 -17.16
CA ALA A 4 20.44 -10.87 -16.02
C ALA A 4 20.50 -9.32 -16.02
N LYS A 5 20.62 -8.67 -17.19
CA LYS A 5 20.61 -7.20 -17.30
C LYS A 5 19.23 -6.61 -16.97
N LYS A 6 18.12 -7.24 -17.41
CA LYS A 6 16.76 -6.80 -17.06
C LYS A 6 16.50 -6.91 -15.55
N VAL A 7 16.89 -8.04 -14.93
CA VAL A 7 16.76 -8.24 -13.49
C VAL A 7 17.57 -7.20 -12.72
N GLN A 8 18.80 -6.92 -13.14
CA GLN A 8 19.62 -5.91 -12.49
C GLN A 8 19.01 -4.51 -12.61
N ALA A 9 18.56 -4.10 -13.79
CA ALA A 9 17.91 -2.82 -14.00
C ALA A 9 16.64 -2.66 -13.13
N ARG A 10 15.85 -3.74 -12.98
CA ARG A 10 14.69 -3.77 -12.06
C ARG A 10 15.11 -3.57 -10.62
N LEU A 11 16.11 -4.31 -10.16
CA LEU A 11 16.62 -4.19 -8.79
C LEU A 11 17.19 -2.79 -8.53
N ASP A 12 17.92 -2.21 -9.48
CA ASP A 12 18.48 -0.88 -9.37
C ASP A 12 17.37 0.18 -9.20
N ARG A 13 16.28 0.09 -9.97
CA ARG A 13 15.11 0.99 -9.80
C ARG A 13 14.48 0.82 -8.43
N LEU A 14 14.17 -0.42 -8.03
CA LEU A 14 13.52 -0.72 -6.76
C LEU A 14 14.36 -0.30 -5.55
N MET A 15 15.66 -0.54 -5.59
CA MET A 15 16.59 -0.20 -4.50
C MET A 15 16.86 1.29 -4.39
N LYS A 16 16.63 2.08 -5.45
CA LYS A 16 16.86 3.52 -5.46
C LYS A 16 16.02 4.24 -4.39
N TRP A 17 14.78 3.83 -4.20
CA TRP A 17 13.90 4.42 -3.20
C TRP A 17 12.77 3.50 -2.72
N TYR A 18 12.19 2.66 -3.56
CA TYR A 18 10.93 1.98 -3.28
C TYR A 18 11.06 0.91 -2.19
N ILE A 19 12.03 0.02 -2.30
CA ILE A 19 12.31 -0.98 -1.26
C ILE A 19 12.75 -0.30 0.04
N PRO A 20 13.71 0.65 0.05
CA PRO A 20 14.08 1.37 1.27
C PRO A 20 12.92 2.12 1.94
N ALA A 21 11.97 2.62 1.17
CA ALA A 21 10.83 3.38 1.67
C ALA A 21 9.89 2.57 2.58
N ARG A 22 9.61 1.34 2.25
CA ARG A 22 8.77 0.39 3.00
C ARG A 22 7.32 0.84 3.22
N VAL A 23 7.07 2.11 3.57
CA VAL A 23 5.75 2.64 3.94
C VAL A 23 5.32 3.73 2.99
N GLY A 24 4.15 3.57 2.42
CA GLY A 24 3.45 4.54 1.59
C GLY A 24 2.03 4.77 2.06
N ILE A 25 1.27 5.49 1.25
CA ILE A 25 -0.18 5.67 1.41
C ILE A 25 -0.84 5.68 0.03
N PHE A 26 -2.02 5.13 -0.07
CA PHE A 26 -2.75 5.02 -1.33
C PHE A 26 -4.11 5.72 -1.23
N TYR A 27 -4.30 6.75 -2.03
CA TYR A 27 -5.50 7.58 -2.06
C TYR A 27 -6.43 7.20 -3.19
N HIS A 28 -7.66 6.84 -2.83
CA HIS A 28 -8.77 6.71 -3.77
C HIS A 28 -9.56 8.02 -3.79
N TYR A 29 -9.41 8.78 -4.86
CA TYR A 29 -9.94 10.14 -4.97
C TYR A 29 -10.62 10.35 -6.33
N GLY A 30 -11.85 10.86 -6.32
CA GLY A 30 -12.65 11.03 -7.53
C GLY A 30 -14.14 11.21 -7.22
N LEU A 31 -15.03 10.85 -8.14
CA LEU A 31 -16.46 11.10 -8.04
C LEU A 31 -17.16 10.39 -6.86
N TYR A 32 -16.55 9.39 -6.25
CA TYR A 32 -17.06 8.72 -5.04
C TYR A 32 -16.58 9.31 -3.72
N THR A 33 -15.63 10.24 -3.76
CA THR A 33 -15.01 10.79 -2.55
C THR A 33 -16.02 11.46 -1.64
N GLY A 34 -15.99 11.14 -0.33
CA GLY A 34 -16.77 11.83 0.70
C GLY A 34 -18.26 11.55 0.71
N GLY A 35 -18.73 10.56 -0.03
CA GLY A 35 -20.16 10.24 -0.13
C GLY A 35 -20.67 9.50 1.09
N GLY A 36 -21.29 10.19 2.02
CA GLY A 36 -21.90 9.66 3.23
C GLY A 36 -23.14 8.78 3.06
N ASN A 37 -23.52 8.38 1.88
CA ASN A 37 -24.73 7.55 1.64
C ASN A 37 -24.34 6.13 1.23
N ALA A 38 -24.05 5.31 2.24
CA ALA A 38 -24.00 3.87 2.08
C ALA A 38 -25.38 3.33 1.70
N THR A 39 -25.68 3.27 0.41
CA THR A 39 -26.83 2.49 -0.03
C THR A 39 -26.39 1.04 -0.21
N SER A 40 -27.23 0.13 0.25
CA SER A 40 -27.04 -1.33 0.20
C SER A 40 -27.11 -1.90 -1.22
N ASN A 41 -26.38 -1.32 -2.18
CA ASN A 41 -26.32 -1.87 -3.51
C ASN A 41 -25.17 -2.88 -3.59
N PRO A 42 -25.41 -4.16 -3.92
CA PRO A 42 -24.40 -5.19 -4.05
C PRO A 42 -23.41 -4.97 -5.20
N ASP A 43 -23.69 -4.05 -6.12
CA ASP A 43 -22.81 -3.76 -7.23
C ASP A 43 -21.60 -2.95 -6.76
N TRP A 44 -20.42 -3.34 -7.18
CA TRP A 44 -19.13 -2.72 -6.89
C TRP A 44 -19.06 -1.22 -7.21
N CYS A 45 -19.91 -0.79 -8.15
CA CYS A 45 -20.07 0.60 -8.55
C CYS A 45 -21.35 1.16 -7.96
N ARG A 46 -21.22 1.95 -6.91
CA ARG A 46 -22.31 2.64 -6.22
C ARG A 46 -22.72 3.89 -6.98
N PRO A 47 -23.87 4.48 -6.61
CA PRO A 47 -24.18 5.82 -7.08
C PRO A 47 -23.02 6.78 -6.78
N LEU A 48 -22.61 7.53 -7.79
CA LEU A 48 -21.57 8.56 -7.65
C LEU A 48 -22.00 9.59 -6.60
N THR A 49 -21.08 10.00 -5.74
CA THR A 49 -21.28 11.11 -4.80
C THR A 49 -21.48 12.40 -5.58
N TYR A 50 -20.61 12.63 -6.55
CA TYR A 50 -20.69 13.76 -7.49
C TYR A 50 -21.06 13.22 -8.86
N LYS A 51 -22.12 13.76 -9.47
CA LYS A 51 -22.62 13.26 -10.75
C LYS A 51 -21.79 13.70 -11.94
N THR A 52 -21.10 14.84 -11.77
CA THR A 52 -20.29 15.44 -12.85
C THR A 52 -18.93 15.89 -12.33
N PRO A 53 -17.94 16.07 -13.23
CA PRO A 53 -16.67 16.69 -12.87
C PRO A 53 -16.82 18.07 -12.25
N GLU A 54 -17.81 18.88 -12.71
CA GLU A 54 -18.06 20.21 -12.18
C GLU A 54 -18.56 20.18 -10.73
N GLU A 55 -19.44 19.25 -10.40
CA GLU A 55 -19.88 19.06 -9.01
C GLU A 55 -18.72 18.65 -8.11
N PHE A 56 -17.88 17.75 -8.59
CA PHE A 56 -16.67 17.34 -7.88
C PHE A 56 -15.72 18.52 -7.66
N GLU A 57 -15.39 19.28 -8.70
CA GLU A 57 -14.48 20.43 -8.60
C GLU A 57 -15.03 21.53 -7.69
N ALA A 58 -16.35 21.76 -7.73
CA ALA A 58 -16.98 22.73 -6.84
C ALA A 58 -16.87 22.33 -5.36
N ALA A 59 -16.91 21.03 -5.06
CA ALA A 59 -16.77 20.50 -3.72
C ALA A 59 -15.30 20.38 -3.27
N ALA A 60 -14.42 19.93 -4.16
CA ALA A 60 -12.99 19.74 -3.89
C ALA A 60 -12.25 21.07 -3.75
N GLY A 61 -12.64 22.06 -4.55
CA GLY A 61 -12.02 23.38 -4.55
C GLY A 61 -10.64 23.41 -5.23
N ASP A 62 -9.73 24.20 -4.67
CA ASP A 62 -8.40 24.43 -5.22
C ASP A 62 -7.49 23.18 -5.18
N PRO A 63 -6.96 22.73 -6.33
CA PRO A 63 -6.09 21.57 -6.41
C PRO A 63 -4.83 21.65 -5.52
N GLU A 64 -4.25 22.85 -5.35
CA GLU A 64 -3.05 22.99 -4.52
C GLU A 64 -3.38 22.79 -3.03
N THR A 65 -4.57 23.16 -2.60
CA THR A 65 -5.05 22.91 -1.23
C THR A 65 -5.27 21.41 -1.00
N VAL A 66 -5.96 20.74 -1.92
CA VAL A 66 -6.16 19.28 -1.86
C VAL A 66 -4.82 18.54 -1.84
N ALA A 67 -3.93 18.89 -2.76
CA ALA A 67 -2.60 18.28 -2.85
C ALA A 67 -1.78 18.46 -1.56
N LYS A 68 -1.83 19.66 -0.97
CA LYS A 68 -1.17 19.95 0.31
C LYS A 68 -1.70 19.07 1.43
N ASN A 69 -3.02 18.85 1.51
CA ASN A 69 -3.63 18.01 2.53
C ASN A 69 -3.24 16.53 2.35
N LEU A 70 -3.31 16.00 1.11
CA LEU A 70 -2.86 14.63 0.81
C LEU A 70 -1.39 14.42 1.19
N VAL A 71 -0.52 15.36 0.84
CA VAL A 71 0.91 15.31 1.15
C VAL A 71 1.15 15.42 2.66
N GLN A 72 0.45 16.32 3.34
CA GLN A 72 0.58 16.47 4.79
C GLN A 72 0.19 15.19 5.54
N ASN A 73 -0.91 14.54 5.14
CA ASN A 73 -1.29 13.26 5.72
C ASN A 73 -0.21 12.18 5.56
N ALA A 74 0.42 12.12 4.37
CA ALA A 74 1.52 11.19 4.13
C ALA A 74 2.73 11.48 5.03
N LEU A 75 3.11 12.77 5.17
CA LEU A 75 4.18 13.20 6.07
C LEU A 75 3.86 12.90 7.53
N ASP A 76 2.66 13.22 7.96
CA ASP A 76 2.19 12.98 9.33
C ASP A 76 2.26 11.49 9.68
N MET A 77 1.84 10.62 8.79
CA MET A 77 1.93 9.17 8.97
C MET A 77 3.38 8.64 8.94
N GLY A 78 4.31 9.37 8.33
CA GLY A 78 5.68 8.93 8.08
C GLY A 78 5.87 8.18 6.76
N ALA A 79 4.90 8.20 5.85
CA ALA A 79 5.03 7.62 4.53
C ALA A 79 6.18 8.26 3.73
N LYS A 80 6.81 7.47 2.86
CA LYS A 80 7.88 7.93 1.97
C LYS A 80 7.43 8.05 0.52
N TYR A 81 6.33 7.40 0.18
CA TYR A 81 5.70 7.50 -1.13
C TYR A 81 4.18 7.54 -0.98
N LEU A 82 3.53 8.00 -2.01
CA LEU A 82 2.07 8.06 -2.05
C LEU A 82 1.57 7.73 -3.46
N ILE A 83 0.42 7.12 -3.53
CA ILE A 83 -0.25 6.71 -4.76
C ILE A 83 -1.59 7.45 -4.83
N LEU A 84 -1.92 8.01 -5.99
CA LEU A 84 -3.19 8.68 -6.22
C LEU A 84 -3.90 8.03 -7.41
N THR A 85 -5.18 7.71 -7.27
CA THR A 85 -6.01 7.34 -8.41
C THR A 85 -6.13 8.52 -9.39
N THR A 86 -5.75 8.30 -10.64
CA THR A 86 -5.83 9.34 -11.70
C THR A 86 -7.10 9.23 -12.51
N ILE A 87 -7.54 8.01 -12.70
CA ILE A 87 -8.81 7.56 -13.24
C ILE A 87 -9.09 6.20 -12.59
N HIS A 88 -10.32 5.90 -12.25
CA HIS A 88 -10.69 4.62 -11.67
C HIS A 88 -12.01 4.12 -12.27
N THR A 89 -12.11 2.83 -12.56
CA THR A 89 -13.33 2.24 -13.12
C THR A 89 -14.53 2.47 -12.21
N CYS A 90 -14.39 2.16 -10.92
CA CYS A 90 -15.40 2.49 -9.92
C CYS A 90 -15.45 3.99 -9.56
N GLY A 91 -14.52 4.81 -9.99
CA GLY A 91 -14.49 6.26 -9.79
C GLY A 91 -15.22 7.05 -10.88
N GLY A 92 -16.09 6.39 -11.64
CA GLY A 92 -16.83 7.02 -12.72
C GLY A 92 -16.00 7.36 -13.95
N LEU A 93 -14.80 6.79 -14.08
CA LEU A 93 -13.85 6.99 -15.20
C LEU A 93 -13.56 8.47 -15.44
N MET A 94 -13.44 9.27 -14.39
CA MET A 94 -13.09 10.68 -14.47
C MET A 94 -11.56 10.87 -14.36
N MET A 95 -10.98 11.52 -15.37
CA MET A 95 -9.59 11.99 -15.32
C MET A 95 -9.47 13.21 -14.40
N LEU A 96 -8.51 13.18 -13.47
CA LEU A 96 -8.27 14.27 -12.51
C LEU A 96 -7.38 15.40 -13.06
N TYR A 97 -7.39 15.59 -14.38
CA TYR A 97 -6.70 16.69 -15.06
C TYR A 97 -7.36 16.98 -16.42
N PRO A 98 -7.13 18.17 -17.01
CA PRO A 98 -7.74 18.56 -18.28
C PRO A 98 -6.99 17.94 -19.46
N THR A 99 -7.19 16.62 -19.69
CA THR A 99 -6.62 15.93 -20.85
C THR A 99 -7.18 16.46 -22.17
N GLU A 100 -6.35 16.53 -23.19
CA GLU A 100 -6.78 16.87 -24.55
C GLU A 100 -7.28 15.65 -25.34
N LEU A 101 -7.17 14.45 -24.78
CA LEU A 101 -7.56 13.21 -25.44
C LEU A 101 -9.08 13.11 -25.52
N PRO A 102 -9.64 12.96 -26.74
CA PRO A 102 -11.09 12.95 -26.94
C PRO A 102 -11.79 11.72 -26.37
N GLU A 103 -11.04 10.64 -26.13
CA GLU A 103 -11.55 9.40 -25.56
C GLU A 103 -12.05 9.58 -24.13
N PHE A 104 -11.43 10.50 -23.37
CA PHE A 104 -11.78 10.75 -21.98
C PHE A 104 -12.74 11.93 -21.86
N ARG A 105 -14.03 11.63 -21.85
CA ARG A 105 -15.09 12.65 -21.81
C ARG A 105 -15.28 13.25 -20.42
N ARG A 106 -15.11 12.44 -19.36
CA ARG A 106 -15.15 12.92 -17.99
C ARG A 106 -13.76 13.31 -17.55
N LYS A 107 -13.55 14.59 -17.32
CA LYS A 107 -12.28 15.16 -16.90
C LYS A 107 -12.50 16.45 -16.12
N THR A 108 -11.62 16.72 -15.18
CA THR A 108 -11.61 18.00 -14.49
C THR A 108 -11.06 19.11 -15.39
N LYS A 109 -11.48 20.35 -15.14
CA LYS A 109 -10.91 21.54 -15.78
C LYS A 109 -9.63 21.99 -15.10
N GLN A 110 -9.49 21.66 -13.81
CA GLN A 110 -8.31 21.92 -13.00
C GLN A 110 -7.40 20.69 -12.96
N ASP A 111 -6.10 20.92 -12.72
CA ASP A 111 -5.07 19.89 -12.73
C ASP A 111 -4.72 19.40 -11.32
N TYR A 112 -5.52 18.47 -10.78
CA TYR A 112 -5.28 17.85 -9.48
C TYR A 112 -4.05 16.93 -9.48
N ILE A 113 -3.75 16.28 -10.62
CA ILE A 113 -2.58 15.40 -10.76
C ILE A 113 -1.30 16.23 -10.69
N GLY A 114 -1.21 17.31 -11.46
CA GLY A 114 -0.04 18.18 -11.46
C GLY A 114 0.22 18.82 -10.10
N ALA A 115 -0.84 19.32 -9.43
CA ALA A 115 -0.74 19.86 -8.08
C ALA A 115 -0.19 18.81 -7.09
N TYR A 116 -0.77 17.61 -7.10
CA TYR A 116 -0.32 16.48 -6.28
C TYR A 116 1.16 16.12 -6.52
N LEU A 117 1.57 15.98 -7.76
CA LEU A 117 2.95 15.61 -8.11
C LEU A 117 3.95 16.68 -7.64
N ARG A 118 3.66 17.95 -7.88
CA ARG A 118 4.51 19.07 -7.42
C ARG A 118 4.62 19.12 -5.91
N ALA A 119 3.49 19.06 -5.21
CA ALA A 119 3.47 19.11 -3.75
C ALA A 119 4.24 17.94 -3.13
N ALA A 120 4.04 16.71 -3.61
CA ALA A 120 4.73 15.52 -3.12
C ALA A 120 6.26 15.62 -3.33
N ARG A 121 6.70 16.03 -4.53
CA ARG A 121 8.13 16.20 -4.80
C ARG A 121 8.76 17.31 -3.97
N ALA A 122 8.07 18.43 -3.80
CA ALA A 122 8.54 19.52 -2.94
C ALA A 122 8.71 19.07 -1.47
N ALA A 123 7.89 18.12 -1.02
CA ALA A 123 7.97 17.52 0.31
C ALA A 123 9.01 16.37 0.42
N GLY A 124 9.74 16.05 -0.64
CA GLY A 124 10.70 14.95 -0.67
C GLY A 124 10.08 13.55 -0.74
N LEU A 125 8.81 13.46 -1.10
CA LEU A 125 8.09 12.19 -1.28
C LEU A 125 8.15 11.70 -2.72
N TYR A 126 7.85 10.41 -2.91
CA TYR A 126 7.83 9.76 -4.22
C TYR A 126 6.37 9.54 -4.66
N PRO A 127 5.79 10.42 -5.51
CA PRO A 127 4.43 10.25 -5.99
C PRO A 127 4.35 9.20 -7.09
N MET A 128 3.37 8.31 -6.95
CA MET A 128 2.98 7.32 -7.93
C MET A 128 1.56 7.62 -8.43
N LEU A 129 1.28 7.20 -9.65
CA LEU A 129 -0.03 7.33 -10.26
C LEU A 129 -0.66 5.94 -10.42
N TYR A 130 -1.86 5.79 -9.87
CA TYR A 130 -2.70 4.63 -10.19
C TYR A 130 -3.30 4.79 -11.58
N TYR A 131 -3.30 3.72 -12.33
CA TYR A 131 -3.98 3.65 -13.62
C TYR A 131 -4.67 2.29 -13.80
N PRO A 132 -5.95 2.24 -14.22
CA PRO A 132 -6.64 0.98 -14.45
C PRO A 132 -6.06 0.27 -15.66
N GLY A 133 -5.93 -1.03 -15.58
CA GLY A 133 -5.49 -1.86 -16.69
C GLY A 133 -6.61 -2.19 -17.67
N ASP A 134 -7.83 -1.93 -17.28
CA ASP A 134 -9.00 -2.02 -18.13
C ASP A 134 -9.96 -0.85 -17.87
N CYS A 135 -10.89 -0.65 -18.77
CA CYS A 135 -12.01 0.25 -18.59
C CYS A 135 -13.32 -0.56 -18.39
N HIS A 136 -13.26 -1.73 -17.77
CA HIS A 136 -14.46 -2.48 -17.45
C HIS A 136 -15.42 -1.55 -16.73
N ASN A 137 -16.38 -1.12 -17.47
CA ASN A 137 -17.50 -0.40 -16.97
C ASN A 137 -18.33 -1.45 -16.24
N HIS A 138 -18.20 -1.57 -14.93
CA HIS A 138 -19.12 -2.34 -14.13
C HIS A 138 -20.48 -1.66 -14.21
N ASP A 139 -21.12 -1.77 -15.35
CA ASP A 139 -22.51 -1.50 -15.75
C ASP A 139 -23.30 -0.39 -15.02
N ALA A 140 -22.65 0.49 -14.29
CA ALA A 140 -23.32 1.67 -13.82
C ALA A 140 -23.70 2.54 -15.03
N GLU A 141 -24.98 2.69 -15.25
CA GLU A 141 -25.53 3.55 -16.30
C GLU A 141 -24.89 4.95 -16.28
N GLU A 142 -24.46 5.38 -15.10
CA GLU A 142 -23.79 6.64 -14.82
C GLU A 142 -22.36 6.76 -15.39
N THR A 143 -21.67 5.63 -15.63
CA THR A 143 -20.31 5.62 -16.19
C THR A 143 -20.28 5.29 -17.66
N ARG A 144 -21.42 4.85 -18.22
CA ARG A 144 -21.55 4.47 -19.62
C ARG A 144 -21.19 5.65 -20.55
N GLY A 145 -20.24 5.41 -21.45
CA GLY A 145 -19.76 6.42 -22.39
C GLY A 145 -18.79 7.45 -21.79
N ALA A 146 -18.30 7.26 -20.57
CA ALA A 146 -17.29 8.13 -19.98
C ALA A 146 -15.91 7.98 -20.65
N VAL A 147 -15.61 6.80 -21.16
CA VAL A 147 -14.45 6.51 -22.01
C VAL A 147 -14.94 5.93 -23.35
N ASP A 148 -14.44 6.45 -24.43
CA ASP A 148 -14.61 5.90 -25.76
C ASP A 148 -13.23 5.39 -26.23
N PRO A 149 -13.10 4.17 -26.71
CA PRO A 149 -14.14 3.17 -27.01
C PRO A 149 -14.66 2.43 -25.77
N VAL A 150 -15.90 1.98 -25.86
CA VAL A 150 -16.48 1.08 -24.85
C VAL A 150 -15.76 -0.27 -24.93
N MET A 151 -15.48 -0.88 -23.80
CA MET A 151 -14.81 -2.18 -23.71
C MET A 151 -15.66 -3.31 -24.27
N THR A 152 -15.48 -3.54 -25.52
CA THR A 152 -15.70 -4.85 -26.14
C THR A 152 -14.37 -5.61 -26.12
N PRO A 153 -14.30 -6.92 -26.42
CA PRO A 153 -13.02 -7.62 -26.64
C PRO A 153 -12.11 -6.90 -27.65
N ASP A 154 -12.68 -6.25 -28.65
CA ASP A 154 -11.96 -5.41 -29.61
C ASP A 154 -11.54 -4.07 -29.00
N GLY A 155 -12.28 -3.53 -28.04
CA GLY A 155 -12.00 -2.28 -27.31
C GLY A 155 -10.78 -2.34 -26.40
N CYS A 156 -10.30 -3.53 -25.99
CA CYS A 156 -9.07 -3.65 -25.24
C CYS A 156 -7.85 -3.11 -25.98
N VAL A 157 -7.80 -3.26 -27.30
CA VAL A 157 -6.71 -2.73 -28.13
C VAL A 157 -6.78 -1.21 -28.17
N GLU A 158 -7.97 -0.65 -28.36
CA GLU A 158 -8.20 0.78 -28.43
C GLU A 158 -7.95 1.47 -27.08
N PHE A 159 -8.31 0.83 -25.97
CA PHE A 159 -7.98 1.33 -24.62
C PHE A 159 -6.47 1.32 -24.38
N PHE A 160 -5.77 0.28 -24.82
CA PHE A 160 -4.32 0.25 -24.74
C PHE A 160 -3.68 1.41 -25.51
N GLU A 161 -4.15 1.68 -26.72
CA GLU A 161 -3.65 2.79 -27.54
C GLU A 161 -3.99 4.15 -26.93
N ALA A 162 -5.17 4.32 -26.34
CA ALA A 162 -5.53 5.49 -25.56
C ALA A 162 -4.62 5.66 -24.34
N SER A 163 -4.35 4.57 -23.61
CA SER A 163 -3.43 4.56 -22.46
C SER A 163 -2.02 4.99 -22.85
N VAL A 164 -1.52 4.55 -24.01
CA VAL A 164 -0.22 4.98 -24.53
C VAL A 164 -0.20 6.50 -24.77
N ARG A 165 -1.28 7.07 -25.34
CA ARG A 165 -1.40 8.53 -25.54
C ARG A 165 -1.47 9.28 -24.19
N VAL A 166 -2.15 8.72 -23.17
CA VAL A 166 -2.12 9.27 -21.80
C VAL A 166 -0.71 9.33 -21.26
N LEU A 167 0.09 8.26 -21.45
CA LEU A 167 1.49 8.25 -21.02
C LEU A 167 2.33 9.31 -21.76
N ASP A 168 2.08 9.54 -23.04
CA ASP A 168 2.75 10.61 -23.80
C ASP A 168 2.38 11.99 -23.26
N GLU A 169 1.10 12.25 -23.00
CA GLU A 169 0.61 13.50 -22.41
C GLU A 169 1.18 13.71 -20.99
N TRP A 170 1.22 12.67 -20.18
CA TRP A 170 1.83 12.75 -18.82
C TRP A 170 3.33 12.99 -18.87
N LYS A 171 4.04 12.40 -19.83
CA LYS A 171 5.46 12.67 -20.02
C LYS A 171 5.72 14.11 -20.39
N GLU A 172 4.91 14.69 -21.26
CA GLU A 172 5.01 16.09 -21.67
C GLU A 172 4.68 17.05 -20.53
N ARG A 173 3.57 16.79 -19.79
CA ARG A 173 3.07 17.67 -18.72
C ARG A 173 3.89 17.60 -17.44
N TYR A 174 4.26 16.40 -17.02
CA TYR A 174 4.76 16.13 -15.67
C TYR A 174 6.19 15.62 -15.65
N GLY A 175 6.68 15.06 -16.73
CA GLY A 175 8.08 14.64 -16.87
C GLY A 175 8.54 13.74 -15.71
N ASP A 176 9.61 14.17 -15.06
CA ASP A 176 10.28 13.40 -13.99
C ASP A 176 9.63 13.57 -12.60
N LEU A 177 8.51 14.29 -12.50
CA LEU A 177 7.76 14.36 -11.25
C LEU A 177 7.16 13.00 -10.89
N ILE A 178 6.80 12.16 -11.86
CA ILE A 178 6.21 10.84 -11.62
C ILE A 178 7.31 9.88 -11.15
N ALA A 179 7.14 9.30 -9.96
CA ALA A 179 8.07 8.31 -9.40
C ALA A 179 7.73 6.88 -9.76
N GLY A 180 6.47 6.61 -10.07
CA GLY A 180 6.01 5.27 -10.42
C GLY A 180 4.55 5.21 -10.82
N PHE A 181 4.15 3.99 -11.15
CA PHE A 181 2.80 3.65 -11.58
C PHE A 181 2.31 2.43 -10.82
N TRP A 182 1.05 2.47 -10.44
CA TRP A 182 0.34 1.35 -9.86
C TRP A 182 -0.80 0.96 -10.81
N LEU A 183 -0.67 -0.19 -11.45
CA LEU A 183 -1.62 -0.67 -12.45
C LEU A 183 -2.58 -1.66 -11.81
N ASP A 184 -3.88 -1.49 -12.06
CA ASP A 184 -4.93 -2.25 -11.42
C ASP A 184 -5.89 -2.92 -12.40
N GLY A 185 -6.29 -4.16 -12.07
CA GLY A 185 -7.25 -4.95 -12.85
C GLY A 185 -6.76 -5.27 -14.26
N GLY A 186 -7.60 -5.74 -15.12
CA GLY A 186 -7.40 -5.70 -16.52
C GLY A 186 -7.29 -6.97 -17.33
N ALA A 187 -7.58 -6.84 -18.61
CA ALA A 187 -7.44 -7.90 -19.57
C ALA A 187 -5.96 -8.29 -19.76
N PRO A 188 -5.64 -9.59 -19.83
CA PRO A 188 -4.26 -10.08 -19.95
C PRO A 188 -3.41 -9.38 -21.01
N GLY A 189 -3.99 -9.07 -22.15
CA GLY A 189 -3.27 -8.44 -23.25
C GLY A 189 -2.83 -7.01 -23.00
N HIS A 190 -3.56 -6.26 -22.20
CA HIS A 190 -3.25 -4.86 -21.88
C HIS A 190 -2.09 -4.77 -20.90
N PHE A 191 -2.14 -5.50 -19.80
CA PHE A 191 -1.10 -5.46 -18.77
C PHE A 191 0.25 -5.97 -19.22
N SER A 192 0.30 -6.97 -20.09
CA SER A 192 1.58 -7.49 -20.56
C SER A 192 2.39 -6.46 -21.35
N ARG A 193 1.74 -5.40 -21.88
CA ARG A 193 2.34 -4.40 -22.78
C ARG A 193 2.56 -3.04 -22.12
N LEU A 194 1.68 -2.62 -21.21
CA LEU A 194 1.69 -1.27 -20.65
C LEU A 194 2.95 -0.97 -19.81
N PRO A 195 3.48 -1.87 -18.97
CA PRO A 195 4.74 -1.66 -18.25
C PRO A 195 5.91 -1.33 -19.18
N ALA A 196 6.02 -1.99 -20.32
CA ALA A 196 7.06 -1.71 -21.30
C ALA A 196 6.92 -0.30 -21.91
N GLU A 197 5.68 0.13 -22.20
CA GLU A 197 5.41 1.47 -22.71
C GLU A 197 5.69 2.55 -21.64
N ILE A 198 5.43 2.25 -20.37
CA ILE A 198 5.81 3.13 -19.25
C ILE A 198 7.33 3.29 -19.18
N HIS A 199 8.09 2.19 -19.16
CA HIS A 199 9.56 2.26 -19.04
C HIS A 199 10.24 2.94 -20.25
N LYS A 200 9.63 2.92 -21.44
CA LYS A 200 10.13 3.71 -22.59
C LYS A 200 10.09 5.21 -22.33
N ARG A 201 9.09 5.71 -21.60
CA ARG A 201 8.84 7.13 -21.32
C ARG A 201 9.41 7.58 -19.98
N PHE A 202 9.33 6.69 -19.01
CA PHE A 202 9.71 6.91 -17.62
C PHE A 202 10.67 5.79 -17.15
N PRO A 203 11.93 5.79 -17.62
CA PRO A 203 12.85 4.66 -17.39
C PRO A 203 13.21 4.42 -15.92
N ASP A 204 13.11 5.45 -15.09
CA ASP A 204 13.37 5.41 -13.64
C ASP A 204 12.11 5.17 -12.79
N ALA A 205 10.92 5.17 -13.40
CA ALA A 205 9.67 4.96 -12.67
C ALA A 205 9.53 3.50 -12.24
N ILE A 206 9.00 3.30 -11.03
CA ILE A 206 8.60 1.98 -10.55
C ILE A 206 7.25 1.60 -11.17
N VAL A 207 7.13 0.39 -11.67
CA VAL A 207 5.86 -0.14 -12.17
C VAL A 207 5.42 -1.31 -11.30
N THR A 208 4.33 -1.12 -10.57
CA THR A 208 3.68 -2.17 -9.80
C THR A 208 2.38 -2.59 -10.46
N VAL A 209 2.04 -3.86 -10.36
CA VAL A 209 0.81 -4.40 -10.97
C VAL A 209 0.03 -5.16 -9.92
N ASN A 210 -1.23 -4.79 -9.72
CA ASN A 210 -2.18 -5.53 -8.93
C ASN A 210 -2.80 -6.62 -9.80
N SER A 211 -2.23 -7.80 -9.73
CA SER A 211 -2.64 -8.93 -10.55
C SER A 211 -3.38 -9.95 -9.69
N ARG A 212 -4.71 -9.88 -9.68
CA ARG A 212 -5.56 -10.92 -9.08
C ARG A 212 -5.40 -12.25 -9.83
N ASP A 213 -5.10 -12.22 -11.13
CA ASP A 213 -5.11 -13.40 -12.00
C ASP A 213 -3.73 -13.99 -12.30
N GLN A 214 -2.71 -13.66 -11.52
CA GLN A 214 -1.42 -14.36 -11.47
C GLN A 214 -0.61 -14.32 -12.78
N PHE A 215 -0.68 -13.25 -13.55
CA PHE A 215 0.15 -13.12 -14.76
C PHE A 215 1.60 -12.76 -14.44
N ASP A 216 2.50 -13.52 -15.03
CA ASP A 216 3.93 -13.20 -15.04
C ASP A 216 4.19 -12.10 -16.07
N ILE A 217 4.21 -10.86 -15.60
CA ILE A 217 4.43 -9.70 -16.48
C ILE A 217 5.90 -9.33 -16.43
N ASP A 218 6.60 -9.62 -17.52
CA ASP A 218 8.06 -9.50 -17.62
C ASP A 218 8.61 -8.11 -17.32
N GLU A 219 7.85 -7.06 -17.57
CA GLU A 219 8.31 -5.68 -17.47
C GLU A 219 7.82 -4.96 -16.20
N GLN A 220 7.04 -5.63 -15.33
CA GLN A 220 6.71 -5.07 -14.02
C GLN A 220 7.92 -5.11 -13.09
N ASP A 221 8.03 -4.13 -12.20
CA ASP A 221 9.07 -4.11 -11.18
C ASP A 221 8.66 -4.90 -9.93
N MET A 222 7.39 -4.80 -9.51
CA MET A 222 6.84 -5.46 -8.34
C MET A 222 5.37 -5.82 -8.54
N GLY A 223 4.98 -6.99 -8.05
CA GLY A 223 3.57 -7.33 -7.86
C GLY A 223 3.00 -6.65 -6.61
N THR A 224 1.72 -6.37 -6.62
CA THR A 224 0.99 -5.91 -5.43
C THR A 224 -0.17 -6.83 -5.15
N THR A 225 -0.63 -6.84 -3.91
CA THR A 225 -1.82 -7.60 -3.50
C THR A 225 -2.65 -6.75 -2.56
N GLU A 226 -3.94 -6.93 -2.65
CA GLU A 226 -4.90 -6.48 -1.68
C GLU A 226 -5.00 -7.56 -0.61
N PHE A 227 -4.66 -7.22 0.62
CA PHE A 227 -4.61 -8.18 1.72
C PHE A 227 -5.76 -7.90 2.67
N TYR A 228 -6.66 -8.83 2.79
CA TYR A 228 -7.80 -8.76 3.71
C TYR A 228 -7.44 -9.51 5.00
N GLY A 229 -7.27 -8.78 6.04
CA GLY A 229 -7.02 -8.96 7.46
C GLY A 229 -6.78 -10.36 8.06
N GLU A 230 -7.62 -11.33 7.88
CA GLU A 230 -7.57 -12.58 8.65
C GLU A 230 -7.36 -13.84 7.81
N GLU A 231 -7.14 -13.76 6.53
CA GLU A 231 -6.80 -14.96 5.78
C GLU A 231 -5.39 -15.44 6.14
N PRO A 232 -5.27 -16.55 6.91
CA PRO A 232 -3.98 -17.14 7.25
C PRO A 232 -3.27 -17.69 6.01
N ASP A 233 -3.96 -17.72 4.89
CA ASP A 233 -3.48 -18.25 3.62
C ASP A 233 -3.59 -17.17 2.55
N PRO A 234 -2.64 -16.23 2.53
CA PRO A 234 -2.63 -15.21 1.50
C PRO A 234 -2.62 -15.88 0.13
N PRO A 235 -3.22 -15.22 -0.91
CA PRO A 235 -3.37 -15.77 -2.26
C PRO A 235 -2.08 -16.31 -2.88
N TYR A 236 -0.93 -16.08 -2.26
CA TYR A 236 0.35 -16.65 -2.67
C TYR A 236 0.49 -18.15 -2.41
N ASN A 237 -0.34 -18.80 -1.59
CA ASN A 237 -0.29 -20.25 -1.49
C ASN A 237 -0.93 -20.93 -2.69
N ARG A 238 -1.86 -20.27 -3.37
CA ARG A 238 -2.38 -20.73 -4.67
C ARG A 238 -1.34 -20.62 -5.79
N ALA A 239 -0.34 -19.76 -5.60
CA ALA A 239 0.71 -19.44 -6.57
C ALA A 239 2.11 -19.78 -6.04
N GLY A 240 2.33 -20.97 -5.50
CA GLY A 240 3.63 -21.39 -4.98
C GLY A 240 4.83 -21.21 -5.92
N SER A 241 4.58 -21.10 -7.23
CA SER A 241 5.57 -20.74 -8.24
C SER A 241 5.76 -19.22 -8.39
N TYR A 242 4.77 -18.44 -8.04
CA TYR A 242 4.74 -16.99 -8.24
C TYR A 242 5.64 -16.24 -7.25
N ARG A 243 5.63 -16.63 -5.99
CA ARG A 243 6.52 -16.07 -4.95
C ARG A 243 8.00 -16.10 -5.30
N LYS A 244 8.41 -17.06 -6.11
CA LYS A 244 9.83 -17.22 -6.44
C LYS A 244 10.33 -16.25 -7.50
N LYS A 245 9.42 -15.59 -8.22
CA LYS A 245 9.76 -14.77 -9.39
C LYS A 245 9.55 -13.27 -9.17
N HIS A 246 8.66 -12.86 -8.25
CA HIS A 246 8.26 -11.47 -8.07
C HIS A 246 8.45 -10.99 -6.64
N LEU A 247 8.74 -9.69 -6.53
CA LEU A 247 8.67 -8.96 -5.28
C LEU A 247 7.24 -8.45 -5.09
N TRP A 248 6.74 -8.46 -3.85
CA TRP A 248 5.37 -8.08 -3.53
C TRP A 248 5.32 -6.92 -2.54
N GLY A 249 4.49 -5.95 -2.87
CA GLY A 249 3.99 -4.94 -1.94
C GLY A 249 2.60 -5.29 -1.45
N ASN A 250 2.16 -4.67 -0.39
CA ASN A 250 0.82 -4.84 0.15
C ASN A 250 0.09 -3.51 0.24
N CYS A 251 -1.21 -3.56 -0.06
CA CYS A 251 -2.12 -2.45 0.04
C CYS A 251 -3.38 -2.93 0.76
N LEU A 252 -3.77 -2.25 1.83
CA LEU A 252 -4.92 -2.61 2.65
C LEU A 252 -5.94 -1.49 2.67
N PRO A 253 -7.20 -1.75 2.36
CA PRO A 253 -8.28 -0.82 2.69
C PRO A 253 -8.60 -0.91 4.19
N PRO A 254 -8.84 0.21 4.86
CA PRO A 254 -9.26 0.22 6.26
C PRO A 254 -10.77 0.02 6.44
N GLN A 255 -11.48 -0.34 5.41
CA GLN A 255 -12.92 -0.48 5.38
C GLN A 255 -13.30 -1.88 4.90
N ASP A 256 -14.43 -2.39 5.38
CA ASP A 256 -14.89 -3.73 5.05
C ASP A 256 -15.04 -3.91 3.54
N PHE A 257 -14.42 -4.94 3.05
CA PHE A 257 -14.48 -5.37 1.67
C PHE A 257 -14.88 -6.86 1.65
N ASN A 258 -16.10 -7.14 2.06
CA ASN A 258 -16.62 -8.50 2.03
C ASN A 258 -17.48 -8.69 0.77
N GLU A 259 -17.06 -9.59 -0.10
CA GLU A 259 -17.77 -9.92 -1.34
C GLU A 259 -19.16 -10.51 -1.05
N ASP A 260 -19.36 -11.12 0.11
CA ASP A 260 -20.61 -11.78 0.51
C ASP A 260 -21.62 -10.82 1.20
N ILE A 261 -21.21 -9.62 1.55
CA ILE A 261 -22.06 -8.61 2.18
C ILE A 261 -22.13 -7.40 1.24
N PRO A 262 -23.32 -6.86 0.95
CA PRO A 262 -23.47 -5.66 0.14
C PRO A 262 -22.99 -4.42 0.91
N THR A 263 -21.71 -4.37 1.21
CA THR A 263 -21.04 -3.29 1.94
C THR A 263 -20.40 -2.28 0.99
N PRO A 264 -20.19 -1.06 1.45
CA PRO A 264 -19.48 -0.03 0.73
C PRO A 264 -18.11 -0.50 0.29
N ASN A 265 -17.73 -0.14 -0.92
CA ASN A 265 -16.38 -0.36 -1.43
C ASN A 265 -15.36 0.29 -0.47
N GLY A 266 -14.60 -0.53 0.25
CA GLY A 266 -13.71 -0.12 1.33
C GLY A 266 -12.59 0.84 0.96
N TRP A 267 -12.31 1.02 -0.33
CA TRP A 267 -11.30 1.93 -0.83
C TRP A 267 -11.73 3.40 -0.80
N TRP A 268 -13.05 3.66 -0.77
CA TRP A 268 -13.63 5.00 -0.80
C TRP A 268 -14.27 5.32 0.55
N TYR A 269 -13.87 6.40 1.19
CA TYR A 269 -14.55 6.84 2.40
C TYR A 269 -15.97 7.31 2.09
N GLN A 270 -16.93 6.73 2.76
CA GLN A 270 -18.36 7.01 2.59
C GLN A 270 -19.07 7.34 3.91
N GLY A 271 -18.32 7.71 4.92
CA GLY A 271 -18.81 8.07 6.24
C GLY A 271 -18.36 7.10 7.34
N PRO A 272 -18.57 7.48 8.61
CA PRO A 272 -18.07 6.74 9.76
C PRO A 272 -18.65 5.33 9.89
N ASP A 273 -19.90 5.13 9.41
CA ASP A 273 -20.57 3.84 9.49
C ASP A 273 -20.00 2.78 8.54
N THR A 274 -19.18 3.20 7.59
CA THR A 274 -18.53 2.30 6.62
C THR A 274 -17.18 1.78 7.07
N LEU A 275 -16.65 2.28 8.18
CA LEU A 275 -15.38 1.85 8.73
C LEU A 275 -15.58 0.52 9.48
N GLU A 276 -14.70 -0.45 9.25
CA GLU A 276 -14.71 -1.72 9.99
C GLU A 276 -14.49 -1.54 11.49
N GLU A 277 -15.15 -2.41 12.28
CA GLU A 277 -15.08 -2.38 13.75
C GLU A 277 -13.66 -2.40 14.31
N PRO A 278 -12.70 -3.21 13.79
CA PRO A 278 -11.32 -3.17 14.29
C PRO A 278 -10.69 -1.79 14.21
N TYR A 279 -10.92 -1.03 13.13
CA TYR A 279 -10.36 0.33 12.99
C TYR A 279 -11.02 1.35 13.91
N LYS A 280 -12.33 1.16 14.22
CA LYS A 280 -13.08 2.01 15.16
C LYS A 280 -12.63 1.79 16.60
N ASN A 281 -12.45 0.53 16.98
CA ASN A 281 -12.30 0.12 18.37
C ASN A 281 -10.84 -0.04 18.80
N ASP A 282 -9.91 -0.12 17.85
CA ASP A 282 -8.50 -0.37 18.12
C ASP A 282 -7.59 0.53 17.27
N ARG A 283 -7.14 1.61 17.87
CA ARG A 283 -6.24 2.56 17.21
C ARG A 283 -4.93 1.96 16.72
N PHE A 284 -4.53 0.79 17.22
CA PHE A 284 -3.30 0.10 16.83
C PHE A 284 -3.51 -0.95 15.75
N PHE A 285 -4.75 -1.15 15.30
CA PHE A 285 -5.05 -2.21 14.34
C PHE A 285 -4.26 -2.04 13.04
N LEU A 286 -4.29 -0.86 12.43
CA LEU A 286 -3.55 -0.58 11.19
C LEU A 286 -2.03 -0.67 11.38
N LEU A 287 -1.51 -0.27 12.53
CA LEU A 287 -0.10 -0.44 12.90
C LEU A 287 0.29 -1.93 12.93
N ARG A 288 -0.54 -2.77 13.54
CA ARG A 288 -0.26 -4.22 13.59
C ARG A 288 -0.34 -4.84 12.19
N GLN A 289 -1.28 -4.43 11.35
CA GLN A 289 -1.34 -4.87 9.95
C GLN A 289 -0.07 -4.51 9.18
N MET A 290 0.43 -3.29 9.34
CA MET A 290 1.71 -2.87 8.75
C MET A 290 2.87 -3.77 9.21
N ILE A 291 2.99 -3.99 10.52
CA ILE A 291 4.06 -4.81 11.11
C ILE A 291 3.98 -6.25 10.61
N THR A 292 2.79 -6.84 10.58
CA THR A 292 2.55 -8.20 10.10
C THR A 292 2.89 -8.33 8.61
N SER A 293 2.42 -7.40 7.80
CA SER A 293 2.72 -7.39 6.36
C SER A 293 4.22 -7.34 6.07
N LEU A 294 4.91 -6.42 6.70
CA LEU A 294 6.33 -6.18 6.46
C LEU A 294 7.25 -7.22 7.10
N GLY A 295 6.92 -7.67 8.31
CA GLY A 295 7.80 -8.50 9.12
C GLY A 295 7.45 -9.98 9.14
N GLN A 296 6.20 -10.38 8.87
CA GLN A 296 5.78 -11.77 8.86
C GLN A 296 5.50 -12.28 7.45
N HIS A 297 4.70 -11.55 6.68
CA HIS A 297 4.36 -11.97 5.32
C HIS A 297 5.47 -11.70 4.30
N GLY A 298 6.49 -10.97 4.68
CA GLY A 298 7.65 -10.68 3.84
C GLY A 298 7.34 -9.75 2.67
N MET A 299 6.33 -8.90 2.84
CA MET A 299 6.04 -7.85 1.88
C MET A 299 7.16 -6.82 1.88
N TRP A 300 7.51 -6.32 0.71
CA TRP A 300 8.54 -5.30 0.59
C TRP A 300 8.02 -3.92 0.98
N ASN A 301 6.77 -3.64 0.71
CA ASN A 301 6.13 -2.35 0.98
C ASN A 301 4.74 -2.55 1.56
N PHE A 302 4.29 -1.56 2.30
CA PHE A 302 2.95 -1.45 2.84
C PHE A 302 2.41 -0.06 2.55
N ALA A 303 1.21 0.03 1.97
CA ALA A 303 0.51 1.27 1.75
C ALA A 303 -0.97 1.09 2.07
N PRO A 304 -1.48 1.64 3.19
CA PRO A 304 -2.91 1.60 3.45
C PRO A 304 -3.65 2.35 2.35
N GLY A 305 -4.68 1.70 1.80
CA GLY A 305 -5.59 2.32 0.85
C GLY A 305 -6.66 3.09 1.60
N ILE A 306 -6.78 4.38 1.35
CA ILE A 306 -7.82 5.20 1.95
C ILE A 306 -8.59 6.03 0.93
N GLY A 307 -9.89 6.23 1.20
CA GLY A 307 -10.63 7.32 0.61
C GLY A 307 -10.42 8.56 1.48
N PRO A 308 -9.75 9.61 1.00
CA PRO A 308 -9.66 10.85 1.75
C PRO A 308 -11.01 11.59 1.74
N MET A 309 -11.15 12.62 2.57
CA MET A 309 -12.21 13.60 2.47
C MET A 309 -12.05 14.37 1.15
N ILE A 310 -13.11 15.07 0.73
CA ILE A 310 -13.12 15.80 -0.55
C ILE A 310 -12.05 16.89 -0.63
N ASP A 311 -11.64 17.45 0.49
CA ASP A 311 -10.55 18.43 0.60
C ASP A 311 -9.16 17.79 0.69
N GLY A 312 -9.06 16.44 0.57
CA GLY A 312 -7.84 15.68 0.65
C GLY A 312 -7.40 15.33 2.08
N SER A 313 -8.13 15.70 3.12
CA SER A 313 -7.80 15.35 4.51
C SER A 313 -8.12 13.89 4.84
N VAL A 314 -7.49 13.35 5.88
CA VAL A 314 -7.81 12.01 6.42
C VAL A 314 -9.17 12.06 7.13
N PRO A 315 -10.07 11.08 6.90
CA PRO A 315 -11.29 10.95 7.68
C PRO A 315 -10.99 10.97 9.19
N PRO A 316 -11.74 11.76 9.99
CA PRO A 316 -11.48 11.90 11.42
C PRO A 316 -11.45 10.58 12.18
N GLU A 317 -12.27 9.62 11.78
CA GLU A 317 -12.39 8.30 12.42
C GLU A 317 -11.14 7.43 12.21
N LEU A 318 -10.39 7.65 11.11
CA LEU A 318 -9.13 6.96 10.81
C LEU A 318 -7.92 7.63 11.46
N ARG A 319 -8.06 8.86 11.92
CA ARG A 319 -6.95 9.64 12.47
C ARG A 319 -6.22 8.92 13.60
N PRO A 320 -6.90 8.27 14.58
CA PRO A 320 -6.21 7.53 15.65
C PRO A 320 -5.30 6.41 15.15
N ASN A 321 -5.69 5.71 14.08
CA ASN A 321 -4.88 4.65 13.45
C ASN A 321 -3.63 5.23 12.77
N PHE A 322 -3.76 6.36 12.09
CA PHE A 322 -2.63 7.06 11.46
C PHE A 322 -1.66 7.62 12.49
N ASP A 323 -2.18 8.23 13.55
CA ASP A 323 -1.37 8.75 14.65
C ASP A 323 -0.58 7.63 15.34
N ALA A 324 -1.14 6.43 15.50
CA ALA A 324 -0.43 5.28 16.05
C ALA A 324 0.76 4.85 15.18
N ILE A 325 0.60 4.81 13.84
CA ILE A 325 1.72 4.55 12.92
C ILE A 325 2.76 5.66 13.00
N SER A 326 2.31 6.92 12.98
CA SER A 326 3.19 8.09 13.11
C SER A 326 4.05 8.03 14.37
N ASP A 327 3.40 7.81 15.50
CA ASP A 327 4.08 7.75 16.80
C ASP A 327 5.07 6.59 16.87
N PHE A 328 4.71 5.44 16.33
CA PHE A 328 5.63 4.31 16.23
C PHE A 328 6.83 4.63 15.34
N LEU A 329 6.62 5.14 14.14
CA LEU A 329 7.70 5.39 13.17
C LEU A 329 8.70 6.46 13.63
N LYS A 330 8.32 7.38 14.55
CA LYS A 330 9.24 8.37 15.14
C LYS A 330 10.34 7.72 15.97
N TRP A 331 10.03 6.64 16.70
CA TRP A 331 11.02 5.94 17.54
C TRP A 331 11.43 4.57 17.02
N GLY A 332 10.54 3.88 16.32
CA GLY A 332 10.73 2.53 15.79
C GLY A 332 11.06 2.47 14.30
N GLY A 333 11.21 3.62 13.64
CA GLY A 333 11.41 3.70 12.20
C GLY A 333 12.63 2.94 11.69
N GLU A 334 13.70 2.78 12.48
CA GLU A 334 14.87 1.97 12.10
C GLU A 334 14.53 0.48 11.94
N ALA A 335 13.49 0.00 12.59
CA ALA A 335 13.01 -1.38 12.44
C ALA A 335 12.12 -1.56 11.18
N ILE A 336 11.80 -0.49 10.48
CA ILE A 336 10.92 -0.50 9.30
C ILE A 336 11.66 -0.04 8.03
N TYR A 337 12.16 1.21 8.03
CA TYR A 337 12.82 1.77 6.84
C TYR A 337 14.16 1.10 6.58
N ASN A 338 14.52 0.96 5.31
CA ASN A 338 15.77 0.31 4.89
C ASN A 338 15.91 -1.12 5.43
N THR A 339 14.80 -1.82 5.64
CA THR A 339 14.78 -3.21 6.11
C THR A 339 14.15 -4.14 5.08
N LYS A 340 14.22 -5.41 5.37
CA LYS A 340 13.49 -6.50 4.70
C LYS A 340 12.92 -7.43 5.77
N GLY A 341 11.82 -8.09 5.47
CA GLY A 341 11.25 -9.17 6.30
C GLY A 341 11.37 -10.50 5.60
N PRO A 342 10.90 -11.58 6.27
CA PRO A 342 11.58 -12.16 7.43
C PRO A 342 12.90 -12.78 7.00
N ALA A 343 13.89 -12.74 7.88
CA ALA A 343 15.16 -13.40 7.65
C ALA A 343 14.97 -14.91 7.86
N LYS A 344 14.93 -15.67 6.79
CA LYS A 344 14.68 -17.13 6.80
C LYS A 344 15.69 -17.97 7.57
N THR A 345 16.78 -17.41 8.06
CA THR A 345 17.90 -18.17 8.60
C THR A 345 17.91 -18.30 10.11
N PHE A 346 17.35 -17.35 10.85
CA PHE A 346 17.46 -17.31 12.30
C PHE A 346 16.12 -17.30 13.03
N PHE A 347 15.17 -16.51 12.56
CA PHE A 347 13.88 -16.36 13.20
C PHE A 347 12.76 -17.00 12.37
N SER A 348 11.86 -17.68 13.06
CA SER A 348 10.56 -18.06 12.51
C SER A 348 9.54 -17.07 13.06
N PRO A 349 9.15 -16.02 12.27
CA PRO A 349 8.14 -15.07 12.72
C PRO A 349 6.81 -15.76 12.90
N GLY A 350 6.03 -15.33 13.89
CA GLY A 350 4.75 -15.92 14.20
C GLY A 350 4.44 -15.89 15.69
N PHE A 351 3.85 -16.97 16.19
CA PHE A 351 3.55 -17.12 17.61
C PHE A 351 4.77 -17.57 18.40
N PHE A 352 4.83 -17.13 19.67
CA PHE A 352 5.77 -17.70 20.64
C PHE A 352 5.51 -19.18 20.89
N ASP A 353 6.44 -19.89 21.51
CA ASP A 353 6.26 -21.31 21.86
C ASP A 353 4.98 -21.51 22.69
N VAL A 354 4.05 -22.24 22.11
CA VAL A 354 2.71 -22.48 22.68
C VAL A 354 2.73 -23.23 24.01
N ARG A 355 3.83 -23.86 24.39
CA ARG A 355 3.94 -24.59 25.67
C ARG A 355 4.19 -23.66 26.84
N HIS A 356 4.78 -22.50 26.60
CA HIS A 356 5.29 -21.64 27.66
C HIS A 356 4.83 -20.19 27.56
N SER A 357 4.53 -19.73 26.34
CA SER A 357 4.12 -18.38 26.08
C SER A 357 3.30 -18.33 24.80
N THR A 358 2.24 -17.57 24.81
CA THR A 358 1.48 -17.21 23.59
C THR A 358 1.65 -15.74 23.35
N GLY A 359 1.78 -15.36 22.11
CA GLY A 359 1.91 -13.99 21.68
C GLY A 359 2.29 -13.96 20.21
N PHE A 360 2.29 -12.79 19.61
CA PHE A 360 2.54 -12.63 18.20
C PHE A 360 3.70 -11.68 17.95
N TYR A 361 4.58 -12.03 17.03
CA TYR A 361 5.70 -11.19 16.64
C TYR A 361 6.03 -11.29 15.15
N SER A 362 6.64 -10.24 14.65
CA SER A 362 7.20 -10.13 13.31
C SER A 362 8.68 -9.82 13.37
N VAL A 363 9.41 -10.08 12.30
CA VAL A 363 10.86 -9.86 12.27
C VAL A 363 11.25 -9.08 11.01
N THR A 364 12.05 -8.04 11.20
CA THR A 364 12.71 -7.33 10.11
C THR A 364 14.22 -7.29 10.33
N THR A 365 14.98 -7.09 9.26
CA THR A 365 16.45 -6.96 9.31
C THR A 365 16.88 -5.82 8.38
N PRO A 366 17.88 -5.01 8.75
CA PRO A 366 18.41 -3.98 7.87
C PRO A 366 18.88 -4.57 6.53
N LEU A 367 18.71 -3.81 5.44
CA LEU A 367 19.14 -4.24 4.11
C LEU A 367 20.64 -4.48 4.02
N HIS A 368 21.43 -3.77 4.83
CA HIS A 368 22.90 -3.73 4.76
C HIS A 368 23.59 -4.39 5.94
N ASP A 369 22.86 -4.86 6.96
CA ASP A 369 23.44 -5.54 8.12
C ASP A 369 22.64 -6.80 8.47
N PRO A 370 23.13 -7.98 8.05
CA PRO A 370 22.44 -9.24 8.30
C PRO A 370 22.58 -9.74 9.75
N ASN A 371 23.36 -9.06 10.61
CA ASN A 371 23.58 -9.45 11.98
C ASN A 371 22.63 -8.73 12.97
N ILE A 372 21.79 -7.83 12.46
CA ILE A 372 20.79 -7.13 13.26
C ILE A 372 19.39 -7.61 12.88
N PHE A 373 18.60 -7.91 13.92
CA PHE A 373 17.20 -8.26 13.76
C PHE A 373 16.35 -7.43 14.71
N TYR A 374 15.26 -6.91 14.17
CA TYR A 374 14.23 -6.26 14.96
C TYR A 374 13.06 -7.22 15.11
N VAL A 375 12.76 -7.58 16.36
CA VAL A 375 11.62 -8.41 16.73
C VAL A 375 10.52 -7.49 17.22
N LEU A 376 9.45 -7.39 16.44
CA LEU A 376 8.31 -6.51 16.69
C LEU A 376 7.18 -7.35 17.31
N VAL A 377 6.98 -7.22 18.60
CA VAL A 377 6.00 -7.98 19.39
C VAL A 377 4.71 -7.17 19.48
N THR A 378 3.64 -7.70 18.89
CA THR A 378 2.32 -7.04 18.82
C THR A 378 1.28 -7.63 19.75
N GLU A 379 1.55 -8.80 20.32
CA GLU A 379 0.76 -9.41 21.38
C GLU A 379 1.64 -9.77 22.56
N LYS A 380 1.15 -9.46 23.75
CA LYS A 380 1.85 -9.71 25.00
C LYS A 380 1.98 -11.21 25.24
N PRO A 381 3.17 -11.75 25.54
CA PRO A 381 3.30 -13.13 25.99
C PRO A 381 2.47 -13.38 27.26
N SER A 382 1.71 -14.46 27.27
CA SER A 382 0.86 -14.83 28.40
C SER A 382 1.60 -15.70 29.45
N GLY A 383 2.78 -16.22 29.10
CA GLY A 383 3.58 -17.08 29.96
C GLY A 383 4.57 -16.31 30.85
N ALA A 384 5.28 -17.05 31.70
CA ALA A 384 6.31 -16.49 32.56
C ALA A 384 7.56 -16.01 31.80
N TYR A 385 7.72 -16.42 30.56
CA TYR A 385 8.81 -16.02 29.67
C TYR A 385 8.39 -16.07 28.21
N ALA A 386 9.13 -15.37 27.35
CA ALA A 386 9.02 -15.44 25.90
C ALA A 386 10.19 -16.23 25.30
N LEU A 387 9.93 -17.10 24.35
CA LEU A 387 10.91 -17.87 23.60
C LEU A 387 10.95 -17.42 22.15
N PHE A 388 12.13 -17.06 21.66
CA PHE A 388 12.38 -16.72 20.27
C PHE A 388 13.34 -17.75 19.66
N GLU A 389 12.90 -18.41 18.59
CA GLU A 389 13.75 -19.35 17.87
C GLU A 389 14.82 -18.60 17.06
N THR A 390 16.09 -18.90 17.36
CA THR A 390 17.24 -18.27 16.70
C THR A 390 18.12 -19.29 15.96
N SER A 391 17.59 -20.48 15.66
CA SER A 391 18.35 -21.62 15.10
C SER A 391 19.59 -21.97 15.93
N GLY A 392 19.50 -21.79 17.25
CA GLY A 392 20.58 -22.07 18.19
C GLY A 392 21.71 -21.02 18.24
N GLN A 393 21.55 -19.92 17.51
CA GLN A 393 22.54 -18.83 17.58
C GLN A 393 22.29 -17.92 18.78
N GLU A 394 23.37 -17.57 19.46
CA GLU A 394 23.35 -16.70 20.62
C GLU A 394 23.62 -15.26 20.20
N PRO A 395 22.70 -14.30 20.50
CA PRO A 395 22.95 -12.89 20.26
C PRO A 395 24.00 -12.36 21.24
N LYS A 396 24.82 -11.42 20.79
CA LYS A 396 25.75 -10.68 21.65
C LYS A 396 25.01 -9.76 22.62
N ARG A 397 23.88 -9.21 22.16
CA ARG A 397 23.10 -8.25 22.92
C ARG A 397 21.66 -8.21 22.46
N ILE A 398 20.75 -7.98 23.39
CA ILE A 398 19.34 -7.68 23.13
C ILE A 398 18.99 -6.37 23.83
N THR A 399 18.38 -5.43 23.13
CA THR A 399 17.93 -4.16 23.68
C THR A 399 16.48 -3.88 23.34
N ASN A 400 15.75 -3.24 24.25
CA ASN A 400 14.47 -2.61 23.91
C ASN A 400 14.78 -1.36 23.06
N LEU A 401 14.27 -1.33 21.84
CA LEU A 401 14.62 -0.30 20.86
C LEU A 401 14.24 1.12 21.35
N ARG A 402 13.07 1.26 21.98
CA ARG A 402 12.57 2.56 22.41
C ARG A 402 13.34 3.12 23.61
N THR A 403 13.64 2.27 24.57
CA THR A 403 14.27 2.70 25.82
C THR A 403 15.79 2.61 25.82
N GLY A 404 16.37 1.87 24.88
CA GLY A 404 17.80 1.52 24.87
C GLY A 404 18.23 0.57 25.99
N LYS A 405 17.28 0.10 26.83
CA LYS A 405 17.58 -0.79 27.93
C LYS A 405 18.00 -2.16 27.42
N GLU A 406 19.14 -2.65 27.92
CA GLU A 406 19.58 -4.02 27.66
C GLU A 406 18.68 -5.02 28.40
N ILE A 407 18.35 -6.12 27.72
CA ILE A 407 17.48 -7.16 28.24
C ILE A 407 18.29 -8.42 28.46
N PRO A 408 18.34 -8.93 29.70
CA PRO A 408 19.00 -10.19 29.99
C PRO A 408 18.24 -11.36 29.36
N PHE A 409 18.99 -12.35 28.87
CA PHE A 409 18.43 -13.53 28.24
C PHE A 409 19.17 -14.80 28.65
N GLU A 410 18.51 -15.91 28.44
CA GLU A 410 19.08 -17.27 28.56
C GLU A 410 18.96 -18.02 27.24
N MET A 411 19.88 -18.91 26.95
CA MET A 411 19.84 -19.77 25.77
C MET A 411 19.26 -21.13 26.12
N TRP A 412 18.19 -21.53 25.39
CA TRP A 412 17.65 -22.90 25.44
C TRP A 412 16.91 -23.18 24.12
N HIS A 413 17.56 -23.87 23.18
CA HIS A 413 17.07 -24.06 21.80
C HIS A 413 16.71 -22.74 21.04
N GLY A 414 16.83 -21.62 21.70
CA GLY A 414 16.54 -20.25 21.28
C GLY A 414 16.78 -19.28 22.44
N VAL A 415 16.39 -18.05 22.28
CA VAL A 415 16.51 -16.99 23.26
C VAL A 415 15.29 -16.97 24.17
N ILE A 416 15.50 -17.06 25.48
CA ILE A 416 14.46 -16.91 26.51
C ILE A 416 14.60 -15.57 27.20
N LEU A 417 13.51 -14.79 27.23
CA LEU A 417 13.37 -13.55 27.98
C LEU A 417 12.40 -13.77 29.14
N LYS A 418 12.86 -13.60 30.40
CA LYS A 418 12.03 -13.82 31.58
C LYS A 418 11.44 -12.53 32.16
N ASP A 419 12.19 -11.44 32.14
CA ASP A 419 11.83 -10.18 32.78
C ASP A 419 11.74 -9.01 31.79
N CYS A 420 11.20 -9.28 30.62
CA CYS A 420 11.00 -8.23 29.61
C CYS A 420 9.75 -7.40 29.94
N ASP A 421 9.90 -6.08 29.87
CA ASP A 421 8.77 -5.17 29.97
C ASP A 421 8.00 -5.12 28.65
N TRP A 422 6.76 -5.58 28.69
CA TRP A 422 5.85 -5.63 27.54
C TRP A 422 4.80 -4.51 27.57
N SER A 423 4.94 -3.50 28.42
CA SER A 423 3.94 -2.43 28.57
C SER A 423 3.69 -1.67 27.27
N ASP A 424 4.71 -1.54 26.42
CA ASP A 424 4.57 -0.88 25.11
C ASP A 424 3.58 -1.58 24.17
N VAL A 425 3.34 -2.88 24.33
CA VAL A 425 2.30 -3.59 23.55
C VAL A 425 0.92 -3.01 23.84
N ASP A 426 0.60 -2.77 25.11
CA ASP A 426 -0.71 -2.22 25.52
C ASP A 426 -0.79 -0.71 25.25
N GLU A 427 0.28 0.03 25.53
CA GLU A 427 0.29 1.49 25.49
C GLU A 427 0.50 2.04 24.06
N ARG A 428 1.26 1.32 23.22
CA ARG A 428 1.77 1.77 21.92
C ARG A 428 1.52 0.80 20.77
N GLY A 429 0.90 -0.35 21.05
CA GLY A 429 0.58 -1.38 20.05
C GLY A 429 1.74 -2.32 19.71
N VAL A 430 2.98 -2.03 20.14
CA VAL A 430 4.15 -2.84 19.82
C VAL A 430 5.31 -2.60 20.79
N THR A 431 6.00 -3.68 21.16
CA THR A 431 7.34 -3.63 21.76
C THR A 431 8.36 -4.09 20.70
N VAL A 432 9.43 -3.35 20.52
CA VAL A 432 10.49 -3.71 19.57
C VAL A 432 11.78 -4.06 20.31
N LEU A 433 12.27 -5.26 20.02
CA LEU A 433 13.54 -5.76 20.53
C LEU A 433 14.57 -5.81 19.40
N LYS A 434 15.73 -5.24 19.63
CA LYS A 434 16.88 -5.31 18.73
C LYS A 434 17.82 -6.39 19.19
N PHE A 435 18.02 -7.39 18.34
CA PHE A 435 18.97 -8.49 18.53
C PHE A 435 20.21 -8.21 17.69
N GLU A 436 21.38 -8.31 18.28
CA GLU A 436 22.68 -8.12 17.63
C GLU A 436 23.48 -9.44 17.75
N PHE A 437 23.82 -10.07 16.60
CA PHE A 437 24.56 -11.34 16.52
C PHE A 437 26.02 -11.17 16.18
#